data_43570f709076c81050cc8a49839c4fd3
#
_entry.id   43570f709076c81050cc8a49839c4fd3
#
_cell.length_a   1.000
_cell.length_b   1.000
_cell.length_c   1.000
_cell.angle_alpha   90.00
_cell.angle_beta   90.00
_cell.angle_gamma   90.00
#
_symmetry.space_group_name_H-M   'P 1'
#
loop_
_entity.id
_entity.type
_entity.pdbx_description
1 polymer ?
#
loop_
_entity_poly.entity_id
_entity_poly.type
_entity_poly.pdbx_seq_one_letter_code
_entity_poly.pdbx_strand_id
1 'polypeptide(L)'
;MSALSIQPVYPIFTDIDGQPLEAGYVWIGTANLDPQTNPINVYWDAALTILAPQPIRTLAGYPSRNGTPARLYVNSDYSIRVMNKNGSSVYSAPTATERYSDAVVSGVNAQSVVYDPPFVGGVQTNAEEWFSKAIRVTDFGADPTGAVSSVTAFNNALANGGTVYVPSGTYKLDSRVEMTVDGTTLWLAADVTLLLSGVPATQSPFGNQIHVYANNCSVVGSGPSSLLQITGGSQANAVGVLHHTNFTVRDLTIDGDKANGVAITDDTFMSGVSVVATVAGGALSDVQATIDNCIIKNFLQYGVNVYGEQANGVKVINCNIREIGKLSDPLSVGAGIVVTRGCSDFIASNNVIKNCKQNGMFFSSAGLDSALWTITGNAVHQNGVSGIAFLEQSNYGSVSNKGIFNVAVTGNSISGNGRSGIQLNVDTVGYLKYFTITGNTSQGNVLAGIEANTTNTSPNIVADLQISGNLCLDNGVANYSVIGIIPRVEGISRPFTPTITGSVTPGSATYGVDSPKGTYQKVGNVVYYQLEANWSAHTGTGDLVVGGFPYAANNSEPQPSGWVWANSLTITGQGSLGLVAGQTSGTLFSVNNGTASPVALDTAASLRINGFYFTE
;
A
#
# COMPACT_ATOMS: atom_id res chain seq x y z
N MET A 1 3.69 47.13 10.69
CA MET A 1 3.84 47.88 12.00
C MET A 1 2.91 49.09 11.93
N SER A 2 1.88 49.15 12.76
CA SER A 2 1.03 50.33 12.89
C SER A 2 1.79 51.36 13.71
N ALA A 3 1.77 52.61 13.25
CA ALA A 3 2.36 53.72 14.01
C ALA A 3 1.64 53.88 15.36
N LEU A 4 2.41 53.91 16.43
CA LEU A 4 1.91 54.18 17.76
C LEU A 4 1.68 55.69 17.93
N SER A 5 0.50 56.12 18.35
CA SER A 5 0.24 57.51 18.69
C SER A 5 0.76 57.81 20.12
N ILE A 6 1.39 58.95 20.28
CA ILE A 6 1.79 59.43 21.62
C ILE A 6 0.56 59.98 22.32
N GLN A 7 0.19 59.40 23.44
CA GLN A 7 -0.90 59.85 24.29
C GLN A 7 -0.33 60.75 25.43
N PRO A 8 -1.07 61.74 25.92
CA PRO A 8 -0.68 62.47 27.11
C PRO A 8 -0.50 61.53 28.30
N VAL A 9 0.66 61.57 28.95
CA VAL A 9 0.97 60.67 30.07
C VAL A 9 0.13 60.99 31.32
N TYR A 10 -0.30 62.24 31.49
CA TYR A 10 -1.07 62.68 32.65
C TYR A 10 -2.39 63.30 32.21
N PRO A 11 -3.50 63.06 32.94
CA PRO A 11 -4.74 63.76 32.66
C PRO A 11 -4.58 65.29 32.99
N ILE A 12 -5.08 66.08 32.06
CA ILE A 12 -5.09 67.57 32.26
C ILE A 12 -6.51 68.02 32.56
N PHE A 13 -6.66 68.79 33.60
CA PHE A 13 -7.92 69.40 33.99
C PHE A 13 -7.86 70.88 33.64
N THR A 14 -8.95 71.42 33.11
CA THR A 14 -9.08 72.82 32.75
C THR A 14 -10.10 73.49 33.68
N ASP A 15 -9.97 74.82 33.93
CA ASP A 15 -10.99 75.62 34.53
C ASP A 15 -12.12 75.96 33.53
N ILE A 16 -13.18 76.57 33.91
CA ILE A 16 -14.34 76.90 33.09
C ILE A 16 -14.01 77.77 31.88
N ASP A 17 -12.93 78.52 31.94
CA ASP A 17 -12.42 79.41 30.90
C ASP A 17 -11.44 78.66 29.92
N GLY A 18 -11.22 77.35 30.13
CA GLY A 18 -10.34 76.51 29.31
C GLY A 18 -8.87 76.63 29.68
N GLN A 19 -8.48 77.41 30.66
CA GLN A 19 -7.11 77.48 31.14
C GLN A 19 -6.78 76.28 32.04
N PRO A 20 -5.48 75.87 32.14
CA PRO A 20 -5.10 74.83 33.08
C PRO A 20 -5.58 75.12 34.50
N LEU A 21 -6.24 74.13 35.10
CA LEU A 21 -6.82 74.28 36.43
C LEU A 21 -5.77 74.44 37.54
N GLU A 22 -5.50 75.64 37.98
CA GLU A 22 -4.53 75.91 39.02
C GLU A 22 -5.13 75.75 40.39
N ALA A 23 -4.49 74.97 41.27
CA ALA A 23 -4.91 74.78 42.67
C ALA A 23 -6.37 74.28 42.83
N GLY A 24 -6.92 73.62 41.83
CA GLY A 24 -8.27 73.04 41.84
C GLY A 24 -8.38 71.77 42.71
N TYR A 25 -9.59 71.27 42.80
CA TYR A 25 -9.92 70.09 43.58
C TYR A 25 -10.57 69.05 42.65
N VAL A 26 -10.05 67.84 42.68
CA VAL A 26 -10.62 66.67 41.96
C VAL A 26 -11.11 65.70 43.01
N TRP A 27 -12.40 65.39 42.94
CA TRP A 27 -13.04 64.34 43.72
C TRP A 27 -13.41 63.18 42.86
N ILE A 28 -13.12 61.95 43.30
CA ILE A 28 -13.46 60.71 42.66
C ILE A 28 -14.23 59.85 43.64
N GLY A 29 -15.42 59.43 43.25
CA GLY A 29 -16.35 58.71 44.11
C GLY A 29 -17.00 57.51 43.47
N THR A 30 -17.90 56.86 44.17
CA THR A 30 -18.69 55.73 43.68
C THR A 30 -19.51 56.19 42.49
N ALA A 31 -19.49 55.38 41.43
CA ALA A 31 -20.23 55.64 40.20
C ALA A 31 -21.72 55.89 40.50
N ASN A 32 -22.32 56.87 39.82
CA ASN A 32 -23.71 57.36 39.98
C ASN A 32 -24.03 58.05 41.33
N LEU A 33 -23.01 58.28 42.13
CA LEU A 33 -23.18 59.02 43.40
C LEU A 33 -22.31 60.31 43.43
N ASP A 34 -22.64 61.26 44.29
CA ASP A 34 -21.82 62.48 44.50
C ASP A 34 -20.45 62.09 45.09
N PRO A 35 -19.31 62.33 44.37
CA PRO A 35 -17.99 61.89 44.80
C PRO A 35 -17.48 62.63 46.08
N GLN A 36 -18.06 63.79 46.47
CA GLN A 36 -17.66 64.45 47.69
C GLN A 36 -18.21 63.73 48.92
N THR A 37 -19.40 63.16 48.80
CA THR A 37 -20.08 62.47 49.94
C THR A 37 -19.83 60.96 49.89
N ASN A 38 -19.44 60.41 48.72
CA ASN A 38 -19.22 59.01 48.52
C ASN A 38 -17.84 58.73 47.82
N PRO A 39 -16.72 59.19 48.41
CA PRO A 39 -15.42 59.04 47.83
C PRO A 39 -14.98 57.57 47.80
N ILE A 40 -14.24 57.15 46.75
CA ILE A 40 -13.58 55.86 46.65
C ILE A 40 -12.08 56.02 46.89
N ASN A 41 -11.40 54.88 47.09
CA ASN A 41 -9.95 54.90 47.17
C ASN A 41 -9.34 55.17 45.78
N VAL A 42 -8.50 56.20 45.72
CA VAL A 42 -7.71 56.59 44.57
C VAL A 42 -6.25 56.37 44.92
N TYR A 43 -5.44 55.93 43.92
CA TYR A 43 -4.05 55.60 44.17
C TYR A 43 -3.13 56.38 43.24
N TRP A 44 -1.89 56.58 43.70
CA TRP A 44 -0.83 57.20 42.91
C TRP A 44 -0.03 56.19 42.06
N ASP A 45 -0.27 54.90 42.22
CA ASP A 45 0.46 53.82 41.55
C ASP A 45 -0.48 52.75 40.97
N ALA A 46 -0.06 52.15 39.89
CA ALA A 46 -0.83 51.09 39.18
C ALA A 46 -1.01 49.81 40.03
N ALA A 47 -0.15 49.57 41.00
CA ALA A 47 -0.26 48.43 41.93
C ALA A 47 -1.30 48.67 43.04
N LEU A 48 -1.93 49.86 43.08
CA LEU A 48 -2.95 50.26 44.07
C LEU A 48 -2.45 50.18 45.52
N THR A 49 -1.18 50.55 45.76
CA THR A 49 -0.54 50.45 47.07
C THR A 49 -0.42 51.80 47.77
N ILE A 50 -0.33 52.93 47.04
CA ILE A 50 -0.09 54.23 47.57
C ILE A 50 -1.36 55.07 47.40
N LEU A 51 -2.11 55.30 48.47
CA LEU A 51 -3.35 56.08 48.47
C LEU A 51 -3.11 57.57 48.12
N ALA A 52 -3.95 58.09 47.23
CA ALA A 52 -4.05 59.49 46.90
C ALA A 52 -5.15 60.13 47.81
N PRO A 53 -4.81 61.01 48.77
CA PRO A 53 -5.81 61.60 49.60
C PRO A 53 -6.69 62.57 48.79
N GLN A 54 -7.98 62.50 49.05
CA GLN A 54 -8.98 63.36 48.40
C GLN A 54 -9.36 64.54 49.26
N PRO A 55 -9.65 65.71 48.69
CA PRO A 55 -9.60 66.04 47.27
C PRO A 55 -8.18 66.08 46.71
N ILE A 56 -8.00 65.56 45.52
CA ILE A 56 -6.72 65.60 44.80
C ILE A 56 -6.51 67.02 44.29
N ARG A 57 -5.35 67.60 44.59
CA ARG A 57 -5.02 68.98 44.17
C ARG A 57 -4.45 68.98 42.77
N THR A 58 -4.75 70.01 41.98
CA THR A 58 -4.14 70.26 40.70
C THR A 58 -3.03 71.30 40.76
N LEU A 59 -2.00 71.16 39.93
CA LEU A 59 -0.96 72.16 39.69
C LEU A 59 -0.79 72.27 38.17
N ALA A 60 -0.95 73.48 37.64
CA ALA A 60 -0.93 73.72 36.19
C ALA A 60 -1.82 72.76 35.38
N GLY A 61 -2.99 72.40 35.90
CA GLY A 61 -3.96 71.49 35.29
C GLY A 61 -3.70 69.98 35.53
N TYR A 62 -2.61 69.61 36.17
CA TYR A 62 -2.31 68.19 36.42
C TYR A 62 -2.61 67.81 37.88
N PRO A 63 -3.09 66.58 38.15
CA PRO A 63 -3.06 66.02 39.48
C PRO A 63 -1.65 66.10 40.05
N SER A 64 -1.51 66.64 41.28
CA SER A 64 -0.18 66.88 41.83
C SER A 64 0.06 66.05 43.08
N ARG A 65 1.17 65.37 43.09
CA ARG A 65 1.76 64.67 44.24
C ARG A 65 3.10 65.29 44.58
N ASN A 66 3.18 65.90 45.80
CA ASN A 66 4.42 66.55 46.24
C ASN A 66 4.96 67.59 45.24
N GLY A 67 4.06 68.38 44.62
CA GLY A 67 4.41 69.44 43.70
C GLY A 67 4.80 68.96 42.26
N THR A 68 4.65 67.70 41.92
CA THR A 68 4.91 67.16 40.59
C THR A 68 3.65 66.53 40.00
N PRO A 69 3.45 66.59 38.67
CA PRO A 69 2.36 65.86 37.99
C PRO A 69 2.39 64.36 38.30
N ALA A 70 1.22 63.79 38.59
CA ALA A 70 1.11 62.33 38.87
C ALA A 70 -0.16 61.76 38.24
N ARG A 71 -0.12 60.43 37.97
CA ARG A 71 -1.28 59.66 37.49
C ARG A 71 -2.17 59.29 38.67
N LEU A 72 -3.43 59.06 38.33
CA LEU A 72 -4.44 58.58 39.29
C LEU A 72 -4.91 57.20 38.83
N TYR A 73 -5.07 56.29 39.77
CA TYR A 73 -5.50 54.91 39.53
C TYR A 73 -6.69 54.57 40.44
N VAL A 74 -7.66 53.88 39.87
CA VAL A 74 -8.83 53.31 40.54
C VAL A 74 -9.08 51.90 40.12
N ASN A 75 -9.76 51.11 40.94
CA ASN A 75 -10.05 49.69 40.61
C ASN A 75 -11.54 49.45 40.28
N SER A 76 -12.35 50.48 40.16
CA SER A 76 -13.79 50.41 39.86
C SER A 76 -14.22 51.56 38.96
N ASP A 77 -15.42 51.45 38.42
CA ASP A 77 -16.10 52.59 37.81
C ASP A 77 -16.29 53.70 38.84
N TYR A 78 -16.24 54.92 38.38
CA TYR A 78 -16.22 56.04 39.29
C TYR A 78 -17.10 57.23 38.84
N SER A 79 -17.48 58.10 39.74
CA SER A 79 -17.94 59.46 39.48
C SER A 79 -16.79 60.44 39.71
N ILE A 80 -16.77 61.56 38.96
CA ILE A 80 -15.77 62.63 39.12
C ILE A 80 -16.43 63.99 39.25
N ARG A 81 -15.88 64.78 40.10
CA ARG A 81 -16.24 66.20 40.22
C ARG A 81 -14.98 67.07 40.33
N VAL A 82 -14.91 68.05 39.47
CA VAL A 82 -13.77 68.95 39.38
C VAL A 82 -14.26 70.31 39.80
N MET A 83 -13.51 70.95 40.72
CA MET A 83 -13.84 72.26 41.26
C MET A 83 -12.60 73.16 41.15
N ASN A 84 -12.85 74.47 40.93
CA ASN A 84 -11.78 75.44 40.93
C ASN A 84 -11.27 75.74 42.32
N LYS A 85 -10.25 76.60 42.44
CA LYS A 85 -9.64 76.95 43.70
C LYS A 85 -10.61 77.61 44.67
N ASN A 86 -11.69 78.21 44.17
CA ASN A 86 -12.73 78.89 44.99
C ASN A 86 -13.87 77.94 45.42
N GLY A 87 -13.78 76.63 45.06
CA GLY A 87 -14.81 75.65 45.37
C GLY A 87 -16.01 75.64 44.42
N SER A 88 -15.95 76.38 43.32
CA SER A 88 -16.99 76.34 42.29
C SER A 88 -16.82 75.16 41.42
N SER A 89 -17.93 74.47 41.09
CA SER A 89 -17.88 73.28 40.18
C SER A 89 -17.51 73.71 38.79
N VAL A 90 -16.47 73.07 38.22
CA VAL A 90 -16.04 73.20 36.81
C VAL A 90 -16.84 72.22 35.95
N TYR A 91 -16.81 70.95 36.31
CA TYR A 91 -17.68 69.94 35.76
C TYR A 91 -17.85 68.75 36.71
N SER A 92 -18.87 67.94 36.44
CA SER A 92 -19.15 66.72 37.18
C SER A 92 -19.63 65.65 36.18
N ALA A 93 -19.07 64.48 36.28
CA ALA A 93 -19.53 63.31 35.51
C ALA A 93 -19.96 62.23 36.52
N PRO A 94 -21.23 61.83 36.55
CA PRO A 94 -21.74 60.84 37.51
C PRO A 94 -21.24 59.41 37.19
N THR A 95 -20.92 59.16 35.94
CA THR A 95 -20.33 57.89 35.48
C THR A 95 -19.10 58.19 34.64
N ALA A 96 -17.95 57.69 35.05
CA ALA A 96 -16.74 57.75 34.28
C ALA A 96 -16.20 56.30 34.10
N THR A 97 -16.38 55.79 32.92
CA THR A 97 -15.96 54.42 32.53
C THR A 97 -14.70 54.42 31.71
N GLU A 98 -14.21 55.59 31.31
CA GLU A 98 -12.98 55.72 30.51
C GLU A 98 -11.75 55.40 31.36
N ARG A 99 -11.36 54.15 31.33
CA ARG A 99 -10.13 53.65 31.93
C ARG A 99 -9.10 53.38 30.85
N TYR A 100 -7.98 54.03 30.90
CA TYR A 100 -6.82 53.61 30.14
C TYR A 100 -6.16 52.47 30.89
N SER A 101 -6.41 51.26 30.46
CA SER A 101 -5.69 50.11 30.95
C SER A 101 -4.32 50.10 30.28
N ASP A 102 -3.24 50.17 31.05
CA ASP A 102 -1.90 49.81 30.63
C ASP A 102 -1.79 48.26 30.43
N ALA A 103 -2.86 47.55 30.67
CA ALA A 103 -2.94 46.16 30.29
C ALA A 103 -2.84 46.10 28.76
N VAL A 104 -1.61 45.96 28.22
CA VAL A 104 -1.41 45.21 27.01
C VAL A 104 -2.33 44.02 27.17
N VAL A 105 -3.26 43.83 26.24
CA VAL A 105 -4.01 42.58 26.15
C VAL A 105 -2.95 41.49 25.90
N SER A 106 -2.36 41.02 27.01
CA SER A 106 -1.42 39.93 27.01
C SER A 106 -2.23 38.69 26.68
N GLY A 107 -2.25 38.38 25.35
CA GLY A 107 -2.77 37.15 24.85
C GLY A 107 -4.28 36.99 25.02
N VAL A 108 -5.03 37.39 24.01
CA VAL A 108 -6.29 36.70 23.74
C VAL A 108 -5.90 35.23 23.51
N ASN A 109 -6.15 34.35 24.47
CA ASN A 109 -5.93 32.95 24.27
C ASN A 109 -6.93 32.42 23.20
N ALA A 110 -6.61 31.36 22.53
CA ALA A 110 -7.45 30.82 21.46
C ALA A 110 -8.87 30.46 21.93
N GLN A 111 -9.07 30.21 23.25
CA GLN A 111 -10.38 29.92 23.84
C GLN A 111 -11.31 31.14 23.84
N SER A 112 -10.75 32.37 23.93
CA SER A 112 -11.51 33.62 23.93
C SER A 112 -11.84 34.15 22.54
N VAL A 113 -11.24 33.59 21.48
CA VAL A 113 -11.54 33.95 20.10
C VAL A 113 -12.69 33.09 19.60
N VAL A 114 -13.85 33.70 19.45
CA VAL A 114 -15.04 33.02 18.95
C VAL A 114 -15.01 32.99 17.43
N TYR A 115 -15.25 31.80 16.86
CA TYR A 115 -15.45 31.58 15.45
C TYR A 115 -16.93 31.24 15.19
N ASP A 116 -17.56 32.02 14.35
CA ASP A 116 -18.95 31.82 13.92
C ASP A 116 -18.90 31.35 12.45
N PRO A 117 -19.15 30.04 12.18
CA PRO A 117 -19.09 29.52 10.82
C PRO A 117 -20.11 30.20 9.88
N PRO A 118 -19.70 30.65 8.69
CA PRO A 118 -20.60 31.35 7.75
C PRO A 118 -21.56 30.42 7.00
N PHE A 119 -21.95 29.31 7.60
CA PHE A 119 -22.81 28.29 7.00
C PHE A 119 -24.16 28.22 7.72
N VAL A 120 -25.23 27.99 6.96
CA VAL A 120 -26.57 27.74 7.53
C VAL A 120 -26.54 26.51 8.44
N GLY A 121 -26.89 26.67 9.71
CA GLY A 121 -26.81 25.60 10.69
C GLY A 121 -25.42 25.42 11.33
N GLY A 122 -24.49 26.33 11.05
CA GLY A 122 -23.19 26.35 11.73
C GLY A 122 -23.34 26.55 13.22
N VAL A 123 -22.55 25.84 14.04
CA VAL A 123 -22.50 25.98 15.48
C VAL A 123 -21.28 26.79 15.84
N GLN A 124 -21.48 27.82 16.66
CA GLN A 124 -20.41 28.66 17.16
C GLN A 124 -19.39 27.82 17.94
N THR A 125 -18.12 28.02 17.68
CA THR A 125 -17.00 27.36 18.36
C THR A 125 -15.92 28.40 18.69
N ASN A 126 -14.89 28.02 19.41
CA ASN A 126 -13.74 28.87 19.64
C ASN A 126 -12.54 28.48 18.77
N ALA A 127 -11.58 29.38 18.66
CA ALA A 127 -10.41 29.16 17.83
C ALA A 127 -9.57 27.97 18.33
N GLU A 128 -9.48 27.72 19.64
CA GLU A 128 -8.77 26.56 20.19
C GLU A 128 -9.41 25.25 19.73
N GLU A 129 -10.72 25.11 19.85
CA GLU A 129 -11.44 23.92 19.39
C GLU A 129 -11.31 23.73 17.88
N TRP A 130 -11.29 24.82 17.11
CA TRP A 130 -11.09 24.77 15.67
C TRP A 130 -9.66 24.31 15.30
N PHE A 131 -8.63 24.92 15.90
CA PHE A 131 -7.23 24.63 15.59
C PHE A 131 -6.74 23.30 16.18
N SER A 132 -7.30 22.82 17.28
CA SER A 132 -6.95 21.53 17.89
C SER A 132 -7.34 20.31 17.05
N LYS A 133 -8.20 20.48 16.02
CA LYS A 133 -8.61 19.41 15.12
C LYS A 133 -7.50 18.96 14.15
N ALA A 134 -6.47 19.77 13.93
CA ALA A 134 -5.31 19.43 13.11
C ALA A 134 -4.03 19.91 13.79
N ILE A 135 -3.31 19.00 14.41
CA ILE A 135 -1.99 19.24 15.02
C ILE A 135 -0.99 19.44 13.90
N ARG A 136 -0.19 20.50 13.93
CA ARG A 136 0.86 20.73 12.92
C ARG A 136 2.23 20.38 13.50
N VAL A 137 3.09 19.72 12.73
CA VAL A 137 4.46 19.44 13.17
C VAL A 137 5.27 20.71 13.46
N THR A 138 4.95 21.82 12.78
CA THR A 138 5.55 23.14 13.01
C THR A 138 5.20 23.75 14.36
N ASP A 139 4.06 23.39 14.96
CA ASP A 139 3.66 23.84 16.30
C ASP A 139 4.58 23.23 17.39
N PHE A 140 5.27 22.16 17.06
CA PHE A 140 6.28 21.49 17.89
C PHE A 140 7.72 21.84 17.49
N GLY A 141 7.90 22.81 16.58
CA GLY A 141 9.21 23.31 16.19
C GLY A 141 9.87 22.53 15.03
N ALA A 142 9.11 21.83 14.18
CA ALA A 142 9.65 21.23 12.97
C ALA A 142 10.16 22.33 12.01
N ASP A 143 11.35 22.12 11.45
CA ASP A 143 12.00 23.04 10.51
C ASP A 143 11.62 22.72 9.05
N PRO A 144 10.81 23.58 8.39
CA PRO A 144 10.40 23.36 7.01
C PRO A 144 11.48 23.66 5.97
N THR A 145 12.67 24.05 6.38
CA THR A 145 13.82 24.29 5.47
C THR A 145 14.70 23.06 5.31
N GLY A 146 14.57 22.06 6.18
CA GLY A 146 15.41 20.85 6.19
C GLY A 146 16.83 21.06 6.70
N ALA A 147 17.14 22.20 7.28
CA ALA A 147 18.48 22.53 7.79
C ALA A 147 18.78 21.77 9.08
N VAL A 148 17.81 21.66 9.98
CA VAL A 148 17.95 20.95 11.26
C VAL A 148 16.99 19.76 11.35
N SER A 149 17.30 18.83 12.27
CA SER A 149 16.46 17.65 12.50
C SER A 149 15.08 18.03 13.05
N SER A 150 14.04 17.48 12.45
CA SER A 150 12.65 17.65 12.86
C SER A 150 12.08 16.43 13.59
N VAL A 151 12.88 15.39 13.88
CA VAL A 151 12.41 14.11 14.44
C VAL A 151 11.68 14.31 15.77
N THR A 152 12.25 15.10 16.69
CA THR A 152 11.61 15.36 18.00
C THR A 152 10.27 16.05 17.83
N ALA A 153 10.17 17.02 16.93
CA ALA A 153 8.92 17.74 16.65
C ALA A 153 7.84 16.79 16.07
N PHE A 154 8.23 15.91 15.12
CA PHE A 154 7.32 14.91 14.56
C PHE A 154 6.85 13.92 15.63
N ASN A 155 7.75 13.35 16.43
CA ASN A 155 7.39 12.41 17.48
C ASN A 155 6.47 13.05 18.55
N ASN A 156 6.76 14.28 18.95
CA ASN A 156 5.90 15.02 19.88
C ASN A 156 4.50 15.30 19.30
N ALA A 157 4.42 15.67 18.02
CA ALA A 157 3.15 15.86 17.35
C ALA A 157 2.35 14.54 17.26
N LEU A 158 2.98 13.45 16.82
CA LEU A 158 2.36 12.13 16.64
C LEU A 158 1.90 11.49 17.96
N ALA A 159 2.58 11.80 19.07
CA ALA A 159 2.20 11.32 20.40
C ALA A 159 0.83 11.86 20.88
N ASN A 160 0.29 12.89 20.26
CA ASN A 160 -1.04 13.40 20.55
C ASN A 160 -2.17 12.63 19.83
N GLY A 161 -1.83 11.80 18.84
CA GLY A 161 -2.81 11.08 18.03
C GLY A 161 -3.61 11.99 17.07
N GLY A 162 -4.66 11.45 16.47
CA GLY A 162 -5.51 12.18 15.53
C GLY A 162 -4.81 12.54 14.22
N THR A 163 -5.17 13.66 13.61
CA THR A 163 -4.56 14.12 12.36
C THR A 163 -3.39 15.05 12.63
N VAL A 164 -2.19 14.59 12.29
CA VAL A 164 -0.94 15.37 12.34
C VAL A 164 -0.64 15.89 10.93
N TYR A 165 -0.76 17.18 10.75
CA TYR A 165 -0.56 17.85 9.47
C TYR A 165 0.89 18.31 9.30
N VAL A 166 1.45 18.01 8.14
CA VAL A 166 2.78 18.47 7.73
C VAL A 166 2.59 19.54 6.65
N PRO A 167 2.82 20.82 6.95
CA PRO A 167 2.76 21.90 5.96
C PRO A 167 3.80 21.75 4.86
N SER A 168 3.60 22.41 3.69
CA SER A 168 4.59 22.45 2.61
C SER A 168 5.97 22.86 3.10
N GLY A 169 7.00 22.17 2.61
CA GLY A 169 8.40 22.39 3.02
C GLY A 169 9.23 21.12 2.96
N THR A 170 10.50 21.26 3.28
CA THR A 170 11.44 20.13 3.38
C THR A 170 11.78 19.90 4.85
N TYR A 171 11.61 18.67 5.32
CA TYR A 171 11.86 18.30 6.72
C TYR A 171 12.92 17.20 6.80
N LYS A 172 13.93 17.40 7.61
CA LYS A 172 14.98 16.41 7.84
C LYS A 172 14.58 15.46 8.97
N LEU A 173 14.51 14.18 8.66
CA LEU A 173 14.24 13.10 9.61
C LEU A 173 15.44 12.16 9.65
N ASP A 174 16.44 12.49 10.46
CA ASP A 174 17.71 11.78 10.59
C ASP A 174 17.72 10.70 11.68
N SER A 175 16.57 10.34 12.18
CA SER A 175 16.32 9.12 12.94
C SER A 175 14.85 8.70 12.78
N ARG A 176 14.47 7.60 13.42
CA ARG A 176 13.13 7.03 13.31
C ARG A 176 12.06 7.96 13.85
N VAL A 177 10.96 8.04 13.13
CA VAL A 177 9.69 8.67 13.57
C VAL A 177 8.69 7.57 13.87
N GLU A 178 7.99 7.65 14.99
CA GLU A 178 7.13 6.60 15.52
C GLU A 178 5.67 7.04 15.66
N MET A 179 4.77 6.22 15.13
CA MET A 179 3.32 6.37 15.30
C MET A 179 2.86 5.35 16.34
N THR A 180 2.65 5.80 17.58
CA THR A 180 2.38 4.94 18.74
C THR A 180 0.96 5.06 19.28
N VAL A 181 0.12 5.91 18.70
CA VAL A 181 -1.26 6.15 19.12
C VAL A 181 -2.23 5.66 18.05
N ASP A 182 -3.18 4.83 18.42
CA ASP A 182 -4.21 4.29 17.52
C ASP A 182 -4.99 5.40 16.81
N GLY A 183 -5.29 5.20 15.54
CA GLY A 183 -6.06 6.14 14.73
C GLY A 183 -5.28 7.37 14.26
N THR A 184 -3.96 7.39 14.44
CA THR A 184 -3.13 8.53 14.01
C THR A 184 -2.98 8.59 12.49
N THR A 185 -3.20 9.76 11.93
CA THR A 185 -2.95 10.07 10.52
C THR A 185 -1.84 11.10 10.38
N LEU A 186 -0.74 10.74 9.73
CA LEU A 186 0.29 11.67 9.27
C LEU A 186 -0.10 12.17 7.87
N TRP A 187 -0.56 13.42 7.78
CA TRP A 187 -1.03 14.01 6.53
C TRP A 187 -0.04 15.04 5.98
N LEU A 188 0.49 14.74 4.81
CA LEU A 188 1.44 15.60 4.11
C LEU A 188 0.71 16.51 3.12
N ALA A 189 0.90 17.82 3.24
CA ALA A 189 0.44 18.77 2.23
C ALA A 189 1.14 18.54 0.87
N ALA A 190 0.63 19.19 -0.17
CA ALA A 190 1.37 19.30 -1.42
C ALA A 190 2.75 19.95 -1.18
N ASP A 191 3.73 19.56 -1.99
CA ASP A 191 5.12 20.07 -1.95
C ASP A 191 5.82 19.88 -0.58
N VAL A 192 5.46 18.81 0.13
CA VAL A 192 6.21 18.33 1.30
C VAL A 192 7.29 17.36 0.84
N THR A 193 8.51 17.54 1.33
CA THR A 193 9.59 16.55 1.21
C THR A 193 10.06 16.13 2.59
N LEU A 194 9.91 14.85 2.95
CA LEU A 194 10.52 14.26 4.14
C LEU A 194 11.83 13.58 3.73
N LEU A 195 12.97 14.12 4.18
CA LEU A 195 14.30 13.56 3.96
C LEU A 195 14.59 12.52 5.05
N LEU A 196 14.61 11.25 4.67
CA LEU A 196 14.72 10.10 5.58
C LEU A 196 16.15 9.55 5.55
N SER A 197 16.94 9.71 6.62
CA SER A 197 18.38 9.41 6.56
C SER A 197 19.00 8.69 7.76
N GLY A 198 18.26 8.34 8.79
CA GLY A 198 18.87 8.04 10.08
C GLY A 198 18.81 6.62 10.59
N VAL A 199 18.04 5.71 9.97
CA VAL A 199 17.84 4.35 10.51
C VAL A 199 18.62 3.35 9.69
N PRO A 200 19.62 2.63 10.28
CA PRO A 200 20.26 1.53 9.59
C PRO A 200 19.30 0.35 9.45
N ALA A 201 19.36 -0.33 8.30
CA ALA A 201 18.54 -1.50 8.00
C ALA A 201 18.73 -2.67 9.01
N THR A 202 19.85 -2.69 9.69
CA THR A 202 20.19 -3.69 10.72
C THR A 202 19.45 -3.52 12.05
N GLN A 203 18.68 -2.44 12.24
CA GLN A 203 17.85 -2.33 13.46
C GLN A 203 16.67 -3.28 13.37
N SER A 204 16.83 -4.40 14.08
CA SER A 204 15.76 -5.39 14.29
C SER A 204 14.51 -4.73 14.92
N PRO A 205 13.30 -5.12 14.51
CA PRO A 205 13.09 -6.19 13.54
C PRO A 205 13.02 -5.71 12.07
N PHE A 206 13.00 -4.44 11.78
CA PHE A 206 13.01 -3.92 10.40
C PHE A 206 13.25 -2.41 10.47
N GLY A 207 14.31 -1.93 9.80
CA GLY A 207 14.72 -0.54 9.80
C GLY A 207 13.73 0.38 9.08
N ASN A 208 12.59 0.68 9.71
CA ASN A 208 11.62 1.62 9.17
C ASN A 208 11.95 3.04 9.63
N GLN A 209 11.95 4.00 8.70
CA GLN A 209 12.13 5.43 9.00
C GLN A 209 10.87 6.01 9.66
N ILE A 210 9.71 5.79 9.03
CA ILE A 210 8.40 6.04 9.65
C ILE A 210 7.89 4.69 10.12
N HIS A 211 7.88 4.47 11.42
CA HIS A 211 7.51 3.20 12.02
C HIS A 211 6.14 3.28 12.69
N VAL A 212 5.26 2.35 12.34
CA VAL A 212 3.90 2.27 12.87
C VAL A 212 3.83 1.17 13.92
N TYR A 213 3.59 1.60 15.16
CA TYR A 213 3.39 0.76 16.35
C TYR A 213 1.96 0.85 16.91
N ALA A 214 1.00 1.24 16.08
CA ALA A 214 -0.38 1.41 16.51
C ALA A 214 -1.35 0.98 15.41
N ASN A 215 -2.60 0.68 15.79
CA ASN A 215 -3.64 0.28 14.85
C ASN A 215 -4.34 1.47 14.21
N ASN A 216 -4.99 1.23 13.07
CA ASN A 216 -5.80 2.24 12.36
C ASN A 216 -4.99 3.50 11.97
N CYS A 217 -3.69 3.36 11.73
CA CYS A 217 -2.81 4.47 11.37
C CYS A 217 -2.72 4.68 9.87
N SER A 218 -2.47 5.93 9.46
CA SER A 218 -2.35 6.28 8.05
C SER A 218 -1.21 7.26 7.77
N VAL A 219 -0.53 7.09 6.63
CA VAL A 219 0.38 8.07 6.04
C VAL A 219 -0.23 8.51 4.71
N VAL A 220 -0.65 9.74 4.63
CA VAL A 220 -1.47 10.27 3.52
C VAL A 220 -0.80 11.48 2.91
N GLY A 221 -0.61 11.49 1.60
CA GLY A 221 -0.16 12.66 0.86
C GLY A 221 -1.33 13.43 0.23
N SER A 222 -1.02 14.58 -0.32
CA SER A 222 -1.94 15.39 -1.13
C SER A 222 -1.70 15.22 -2.63
N GLY A 223 -1.02 14.14 -3.02
CA GLY A 223 -0.68 13.81 -4.40
C GLY A 223 0.82 13.56 -4.60
N PRO A 224 1.30 13.46 -5.85
CA PRO A 224 2.67 13.06 -6.18
C PRO A 224 3.77 14.00 -5.66
N SER A 225 3.45 15.26 -5.34
CA SER A 225 4.40 16.21 -4.77
C SER A 225 4.62 16.04 -3.26
N SER A 226 3.81 15.23 -2.59
CA SER A 226 4.08 14.78 -1.22
C SER A 226 5.11 13.66 -1.27
N LEU A 227 6.37 13.93 -0.91
CA LEU A 227 7.51 13.06 -1.15
C LEU A 227 8.13 12.54 0.16
N LEU A 228 8.25 11.23 0.27
CA LEU A 228 9.14 10.55 1.22
C LEU A 228 10.42 10.15 0.47
N GLN A 229 11.55 10.71 0.82
CA GLN A 229 12.82 10.47 0.14
C GLN A 229 13.87 9.89 1.07
N ILE A 230 14.32 8.67 0.79
CA ILE A 230 15.50 8.11 1.46
C ILE A 230 16.73 8.90 0.98
N THR A 231 17.62 9.26 1.88
CA THR A 231 18.83 10.03 1.58
C THR A 231 20.06 9.51 2.32
N GLY A 232 21.24 9.95 1.92
CA GLY A 232 22.48 9.69 2.65
C GLY A 232 22.94 8.23 2.63
N GLY A 233 22.50 7.42 1.66
CA GLY A 233 22.85 6.00 1.57
C GLY A 233 22.20 5.15 2.67
N SER A 234 21.14 5.64 3.30
CA SER A 234 20.42 4.91 4.35
C SER A 234 19.83 3.62 3.80
N GLN A 235 20.11 2.53 4.49
CA GLN A 235 19.55 1.20 4.20
C GLN A 235 18.32 1.00 5.08
N ALA A 236 17.17 1.52 4.65
CA ALA A 236 15.95 1.43 5.44
C ALA A 236 14.71 1.27 4.56
N ASN A 237 13.62 0.82 5.18
CA ASN A 237 12.29 1.00 4.63
C ASN A 237 11.82 2.44 4.86
N ALA A 238 11.16 3.05 3.89
CA ALA A 238 10.65 4.41 4.09
C ALA A 238 9.51 4.42 5.13
N VAL A 239 8.53 3.55 4.96
CA VAL A 239 7.40 3.39 5.88
C VAL A 239 7.20 1.91 6.21
N GLY A 240 6.94 1.58 7.46
CA GLY A 240 6.64 0.19 7.81
C GLY A 240 5.74 0.03 9.02
N VAL A 241 4.87 -0.97 8.94
CA VAL A 241 4.03 -1.43 10.04
C VAL A 241 4.53 -2.79 10.54
N LEU A 242 4.56 -2.95 11.86
CA LEU A 242 4.97 -4.17 12.52
C LEU A 242 3.87 -4.61 13.49
N HIS A 243 3.24 -5.76 13.22
CA HIS A 243 2.23 -6.41 14.08
C HIS A 243 0.99 -5.57 14.44
N HIS A 244 0.69 -4.50 13.67
CA HIS A 244 -0.49 -3.65 13.89
C HIS A 244 -1.38 -3.65 12.66
N THR A 245 -2.69 -3.56 12.87
CA THR A 245 -3.69 -3.73 11.81
C THR A 245 -4.27 -2.43 11.29
N ASN A 246 -4.90 -2.51 10.11
CA ASN A 246 -5.59 -1.42 9.43
C ASN A 246 -4.68 -0.20 9.15
N PHE A 247 -3.50 -0.49 8.58
CA PHE A 247 -2.55 0.53 8.17
C PHE A 247 -2.82 0.99 6.74
N THR A 248 -2.73 2.29 6.49
CA THR A 248 -2.93 2.86 5.14
C THR A 248 -1.77 3.78 4.73
N VAL A 249 -1.26 3.59 3.51
CA VAL A 249 -0.35 4.53 2.84
C VAL A 249 -0.97 4.91 1.51
N ARG A 250 -1.19 6.21 1.26
CA ARG A 250 -1.81 6.61 0.00
C ARG A 250 -1.48 8.02 -0.47
N ASP A 251 -1.68 8.23 -1.78
CA ASP A 251 -1.65 9.54 -2.43
C ASP A 251 -0.30 10.29 -2.31
N LEU A 252 0.84 9.58 -2.41
CA LEU A 252 2.16 10.18 -2.26
C LEU A 252 3.24 9.49 -3.11
N THR A 253 4.41 10.09 -3.16
CA THR A 253 5.62 9.52 -3.78
C THR A 253 6.59 9.02 -2.70
N ILE A 254 7.15 7.83 -2.90
CA ILE A 254 8.21 7.24 -2.05
C ILE A 254 9.41 6.94 -2.94
N ASP A 255 10.54 7.61 -2.68
CA ASP A 255 11.77 7.51 -3.47
C ASP A 255 12.92 6.96 -2.62
N GLY A 256 13.49 5.85 -3.05
CA GLY A 256 14.56 5.14 -2.34
C GLY A 256 15.96 5.64 -2.64
N ASP A 257 16.14 6.59 -3.57
CA ASP A 257 17.45 7.19 -3.96
C ASP A 257 18.55 6.15 -4.25
N LYS A 258 18.21 5.08 -4.96
CA LYS A 258 19.14 3.94 -5.21
C LYS A 258 20.46 4.35 -5.87
N ALA A 259 20.52 5.52 -6.52
CA ALA A 259 21.74 6.01 -7.16
C ALA A 259 22.85 6.29 -6.13
N ASN A 260 22.47 6.80 -4.97
CA ASN A 260 23.35 7.12 -3.85
C ASN A 260 23.34 6.03 -2.75
N GLY A 261 22.56 4.93 -2.97
CA GLY A 261 22.46 3.83 -2.01
C GLY A 261 23.78 3.08 -1.81
N VAL A 262 24.07 2.73 -0.57
CA VAL A 262 25.20 1.86 -0.20
C VAL A 262 24.90 0.44 -0.66
N ALA A 263 25.94 -0.34 -1.00
CA ALA A 263 25.80 -1.76 -1.33
C ALA A 263 25.08 -2.53 -0.22
N ILE A 264 24.19 -3.46 -0.63
CA ILE A 264 23.43 -4.28 0.32
C ILE A 264 24.39 -5.24 1.02
N THR A 265 24.41 -5.17 2.34
CA THR A 265 24.99 -6.21 3.18
C THR A 265 23.86 -7.10 3.69
N ASP A 266 24.09 -8.42 3.77
CA ASP A 266 23.13 -9.50 4.02
C ASP A 266 21.88 -9.16 4.88
N ASP A 267 20.71 -9.70 4.48
CA ASP A 267 19.43 -9.76 5.19
C ASP A 267 18.73 -8.42 5.54
N THR A 268 19.04 -7.37 4.86
CA THR A 268 18.41 -6.07 5.09
C THR A 268 17.24 -5.84 4.14
N PHE A 269 16.05 -5.65 4.69
CA PHE A 269 14.88 -5.27 3.89
C PHE A 269 14.90 -3.76 3.63
N MET A 270 15.04 -3.38 2.35
CA MET A 270 15.01 -1.99 1.89
C MET A 270 13.84 -1.83 0.92
N SER A 271 12.73 -1.34 1.43
CA SER A 271 11.50 -1.20 0.66
C SER A 271 10.85 0.17 0.81
N GLY A 272 10.03 0.53 -0.17
CA GLY A 272 9.18 1.70 -0.06
C GLY A 272 8.19 1.55 1.09
N VAL A 273 7.44 0.47 1.09
CA VAL A 273 6.51 0.12 2.16
C VAL A 273 6.79 -1.30 2.64
N SER A 274 6.85 -1.49 3.95
CA SER A 274 7.05 -2.79 4.60
C SER A 274 5.87 -3.12 5.52
N VAL A 275 5.22 -4.26 5.27
CA VAL A 275 4.16 -4.82 6.13
C VAL A 275 4.68 -6.12 6.71
N VAL A 276 4.88 -6.17 8.01
CA VAL A 276 5.47 -7.33 8.68
C VAL A 276 4.58 -7.83 9.80
N ALA A 277 4.28 -9.12 9.76
CA ALA A 277 3.44 -9.77 10.74
C ALA A 277 3.87 -11.23 10.98
N THR A 278 4.78 -11.44 11.94
CA THR A 278 5.29 -12.76 12.31
C THR A 278 4.82 -13.18 13.70
N VAL A 279 4.65 -14.49 13.92
CA VAL A 279 4.19 -15.06 15.22
C VAL A 279 5.27 -15.00 16.31
N ALA A 280 6.49 -14.62 16.01
CA ALA A 280 7.57 -14.59 16.99
C ALA A 280 7.29 -13.59 18.13
N GLY A 281 6.67 -14.07 19.22
CA GLY A 281 6.60 -13.34 20.48
C GLY A 281 5.25 -12.91 21.01
N GLY A 282 4.12 -13.40 20.50
CA GLY A 282 2.81 -13.07 21.11
C GLY A 282 1.60 -13.42 20.25
N ALA A 283 0.42 -13.35 20.83
CA ALA A 283 -0.83 -13.48 20.10
C ALA A 283 -0.95 -12.30 19.13
N LEU A 284 -0.92 -12.57 17.85
CA LEU A 284 -1.00 -11.57 16.79
C LEU A 284 -2.44 -11.40 16.33
N SER A 285 -2.83 -10.18 16.18
CA SER A 285 -3.99 -9.83 15.38
C SER A 285 -3.62 -9.86 13.90
N ASP A 286 -4.57 -10.17 13.03
CA ASP A 286 -4.40 -10.06 11.58
C ASP A 286 -3.94 -8.65 11.20
N VAL A 287 -2.82 -8.57 10.51
CA VAL A 287 -2.28 -7.30 10.02
C VAL A 287 -2.87 -7.04 8.64
N GLN A 288 -3.80 -6.09 8.58
CA GLN A 288 -4.36 -5.57 7.34
C GLN A 288 -3.67 -4.27 6.95
N ALA A 289 -3.40 -4.11 5.67
CA ALA A 289 -2.81 -2.88 5.17
C ALA A 289 -3.32 -2.53 3.77
N THR A 290 -3.40 -1.25 3.46
CA THR A 290 -3.74 -0.74 2.13
C THR A 290 -2.68 0.24 1.65
N ILE A 291 -2.07 -0.07 0.52
CA ILE A 291 -1.14 0.81 -0.19
C ILE A 291 -1.86 1.22 -1.48
N ASP A 292 -2.25 2.48 -1.59
CA ASP A 292 -3.11 2.97 -2.66
C ASP A 292 -2.59 4.25 -3.32
N ASN A 293 -2.66 4.30 -4.65
CA ASN A 293 -2.33 5.49 -5.45
C ASN A 293 -0.96 6.10 -5.11
N CYS A 294 0.04 5.24 -4.88
CA CYS A 294 1.41 5.64 -4.56
C CYS A 294 2.34 5.50 -5.76
N ILE A 295 3.31 6.42 -5.87
CA ILE A 295 4.47 6.27 -6.76
C ILE A 295 5.64 5.77 -5.92
N ILE A 296 6.07 4.51 -6.12
CA ILE A 296 7.17 3.90 -5.37
C ILE A 296 8.31 3.61 -6.32
N LYS A 297 9.50 4.17 -6.07
CA LYS A 297 10.60 4.08 -7.01
C LYS A 297 11.97 4.09 -6.36
N ASN A 298 12.97 3.63 -7.12
CA ASN A 298 14.40 3.75 -6.79
C ASN A 298 14.82 3.05 -5.48
N PHE A 299 14.15 1.95 -5.09
CA PHE A 299 14.58 1.13 -3.95
C PHE A 299 15.59 0.05 -4.39
N LEU A 300 16.49 -0.33 -3.48
CA LEU A 300 17.52 -1.32 -3.78
C LEU A 300 16.98 -2.75 -3.77
N GLN A 301 15.94 -3.05 -3.00
CA GLN A 301 15.39 -4.40 -2.91
C GLN A 301 13.92 -4.49 -3.34
N TYR A 302 13.01 -3.82 -2.65
CA TYR A 302 11.57 -3.99 -2.90
C TYR A 302 10.84 -2.66 -3.00
N GLY A 303 9.84 -2.60 -3.87
CA GLY A 303 8.87 -1.50 -3.84
C GLY A 303 7.95 -1.64 -2.63
N VAL A 304 7.25 -2.77 -2.54
CA VAL A 304 6.41 -3.17 -1.41
C VAL A 304 6.84 -4.54 -0.93
N ASN A 305 7.04 -4.70 0.37
CA ASN A 305 7.36 -5.97 1.03
C ASN A 305 6.27 -6.36 2.02
N VAL A 306 5.65 -7.52 1.81
CA VAL A 306 4.66 -8.13 2.70
C VAL A 306 5.23 -9.44 3.24
N TYR A 307 5.37 -9.56 4.54
CA TYR A 307 6.12 -10.64 5.16
C TYR A 307 5.46 -11.14 6.45
N GLY A 308 5.18 -12.44 6.50
CA GLY A 308 4.76 -13.12 7.72
C GLY A 308 3.33 -13.65 7.71
N GLU A 309 3.12 -14.70 8.45
CA GLU A 309 1.91 -15.55 8.49
C GLU A 309 0.64 -14.85 9.00
N GLN A 310 0.76 -13.67 9.55
CA GLN A 310 -0.36 -12.86 10.03
C GLN A 310 -0.62 -11.62 9.17
N ALA A 311 0.09 -11.47 8.04
CA ALA A 311 -0.18 -10.41 7.06
C ALA A 311 -1.37 -10.80 6.18
N ASN A 312 -2.58 -10.68 6.73
CA ASN A 312 -3.83 -11.09 6.10
C ASN A 312 -4.66 -9.88 5.67
N GLY A 313 -5.09 -9.83 4.41
CA GLY A 313 -5.90 -8.72 3.89
C GLY A 313 -5.07 -7.51 3.46
N VAL A 314 -3.83 -7.71 3.00
CA VAL A 314 -3.00 -6.63 2.45
C VAL A 314 -3.38 -6.34 1.00
N LYS A 315 -3.55 -5.04 0.69
CA LYS A 315 -3.93 -4.55 -0.63
C LYS A 315 -2.88 -3.59 -1.17
N VAL A 316 -2.41 -3.83 -2.39
CA VAL A 316 -1.55 -2.93 -3.16
C VAL A 316 -2.31 -2.56 -4.43
N ILE A 317 -2.82 -1.36 -4.49
CA ILE A 317 -3.77 -0.97 -5.55
C ILE A 317 -3.42 0.39 -6.16
N ASN A 318 -3.67 0.55 -7.46
CA ASN A 318 -3.50 1.80 -8.20
C ASN A 318 -2.08 2.41 -8.11
N CYS A 319 -1.07 1.63 -7.75
CA CYS A 319 0.29 2.12 -7.53
C CYS A 319 1.13 2.09 -8.83
N ASN A 320 2.10 3.02 -8.90
CA ASN A 320 3.14 3.02 -9.94
C ASN A 320 4.48 2.66 -9.29
N ILE A 321 4.90 1.41 -9.45
CA ILE A 321 6.11 0.87 -8.83
C ILE A 321 7.17 0.67 -9.91
N ARG A 322 8.34 1.30 -9.79
CA ARG A 322 9.33 1.27 -10.85
C ARG A 322 10.77 1.47 -10.39
N GLU A 323 11.69 1.08 -11.24
CA GLU A 323 13.13 1.29 -11.03
C GLU A 323 13.64 0.63 -9.73
N ILE A 324 13.12 -0.56 -9.40
CA ILE A 324 13.49 -1.29 -8.18
C ILE A 324 14.70 -2.20 -8.46
N GLY A 325 15.69 -2.16 -7.57
CA GLY A 325 16.94 -2.91 -7.68
C GLY A 325 18.03 -2.17 -8.45
N LYS A 326 19.29 -2.41 -8.06
CA LYS A 326 20.47 -1.83 -8.70
C LYS A 326 21.20 -2.91 -9.50
N LEU A 327 21.29 -2.76 -10.81
CA LEU A 327 21.91 -3.76 -11.70
C LEU A 327 23.38 -4.06 -11.34
N SER A 328 24.12 -3.06 -10.89
CA SER A 328 25.52 -3.20 -10.50
C SER A 328 25.74 -3.88 -9.14
N ASP A 329 24.68 -4.11 -8.36
CA ASP A 329 24.77 -4.75 -7.04
C ASP A 329 24.22 -6.18 -7.13
N PRO A 330 25.05 -7.22 -7.02
CA PRO A 330 24.63 -8.61 -7.14
C PRO A 330 23.63 -9.04 -6.05
N LEU A 331 23.69 -8.45 -4.87
CA LEU A 331 22.81 -8.75 -3.74
C LEU A 331 21.46 -8.03 -3.82
N SER A 332 21.33 -7.01 -4.69
CA SER A 332 20.06 -6.32 -4.91
C SER A 332 19.05 -7.27 -5.58
N VAL A 333 18.03 -7.71 -4.86
CA VAL A 333 16.96 -8.58 -5.39
C VAL A 333 16.09 -7.83 -6.40
N GLY A 334 15.62 -6.64 -6.10
CA GLY A 334 14.98 -5.75 -7.06
C GLY A 334 13.62 -6.19 -7.58
N ALA A 335 12.69 -6.55 -6.69
CA ALA A 335 11.31 -6.87 -7.07
C ALA A 335 10.33 -5.73 -6.73
N GLY A 336 9.33 -5.52 -7.59
CA GLY A 336 8.34 -4.46 -7.39
C GLY A 336 7.45 -4.72 -6.17
N ILE A 337 6.77 -5.85 -6.12
CA ILE A 337 5.98 -6.32 -4.97
C ILE A 337 6.50 -7.69 -4.56
N VAL A 338 6.72 -7.88 -3.28
CA VAL A 338 7.13 -9.17 -2.69
C VAL A 338 6.14 -9.57 -1.61
N VAL A 339 5.66 -10.81 -1.67
CA VAL A 339 4.77 -11.40 -0.67
C VAL A 339 5.32 -12.75 -0.26
N THR A 340 5.68 -12.89 1.00
CA THR A 340 6.35 -14.11 1.47
C THR A 340 5.91 -14.53 2.87
N ARG A 341 6.11 -15.80 3.18
CA ARG A 341 6.01 -16.39 4.52
C ARG A 341 4.58 -16.45 5.08
N GLY A 342 3.70 -17.18 4.38
CA GLY A 342 2.39 -17.54 4.93
C GLY A 342 1.30 -16.48 4.86
N CYS A 343 1.50 -15.41 4.06
CA CYS A 343 0.48 -14.37 3.89
C CYS A 343 -0.80 -14.90 3.24
N SER A 344 -1.95 -14.40 3.66
CA SER A 344 -3.26 -14.72 3.07
C SER A 344 -4.05 -13.47 2.69
N ASP A 345 -5.12 -13.64 1.90
CA ASP A 345 -6.02 -12.57 1.46
C ASP A 345 -5.32 -11.35 0.83
N PHE A 346 -4.28 -11.61 0.02
CA PHE A 346 -3.53 -10.55 -0.64
C PHE A 346 -4.19 -10.12 -1.96
N ILE A 347 -4.25 -8.81 -2.20
CA ILE A 347 -4.76 -8.23 -3.44
C ILE A 347 -3.71 -7.30 -4.06
N ALA A 348 -3.35 -7.56 -5.33
CA ALA A 348 -2.65 -6.60 -6.18
C ALA A 348 -3.53 -6.25 -7.37
N SER A 349 -4.00 -5.00 -7.46
CA SER A 349 -4.87 -4.60 -8.56
C SER A 349 -4.57 -3.22 -9.13
N ASN A 350 -4.71 -3.10 -10.46
CA ASN A 350 -4.55 -1.85 -11.21
C ASN A 350 -3.18 -1.17 -11.01
N ASN A 351 -2.14 -1.92 -10.70
CA ASN A 351 -0.79 -1.37 -10.54
C ASN A 351 -0.05 -1.32 -11.87
N VAL A 352 0.83 -0.34 -12.01
CA VAL A 352 1.84 -0.27 -13.08
C VAL A 352 3.19 -0.62 -12.48
N ILE A 353 3.79 -1.74 -12.88
CA ILE A 353 5.06 -2.24 -12.32
C ILE A 353 6.06 -2.44 -13.44
N LYS A 354 7.19 -1.73 -13.39
CA LYS A 354 8.16 -1.77 -14.47
C LYS A 354 9.59 -1.50 -14.07
N ASN A 355 10.52 -1.95 -14.91
CA ASN A 355 11.97 -1.70 -14.76
C ASN A 355 12.50 -2.17 -13.40
N CYS A 356 11.95 -3.25 -12.86
CA CYS A 356 12.53 -3.90 -11.69
C CYS A 356 13.68 -4.81 -12.14
N LYS A 357 14.76 -4.89 -11.35
CA LYS A 357 15.94 -5.70 -11.67
C LYS A 357 15.62 -7.18 -11.82
N GLN A 358 14.68 -7.68 -11.01
CA GLN A 358 14.22 -9.07 -11.08
C GLN A 358 12.76 -9.14 -11.50
N ASN A 359 11.89 -9.60 -10.62
CA ASN A 359 10.49 -9.82 -10.95
C ASN A 359 9.67 -8.54 -10.75
N GLY A 360 8.63 -8.35 -11.55
CA GLY A 360 7.65 -7.33 -11.27
C GLY A 360 6.93 -7.62 -9.95
N MET A 361 6.40 -8.84 -9.81
CA MET A 361 5.82 -9.35 -8.57
C MET A 361 6.45 -10.70 -8.24
N PHE A 362 6.77 -10.93 -6.97
CA PHE A 362 7.36 -12.16 -6.47
C PHE A 362 6.58 -12.70 -5.28
N PHE A 363 6.19 -13.95 -5.37
CA PHE A 363 5.36 -14.66 -4.40
C PHE A 363 6.02 -15.97 -3.98
N SER A 364 6.16 -16.20 -2.67
CA SER A 364 6.67 -17.45 -2.11
C SER A 364 6.03 -17.78 -0.77
N SER A 365 5.78 -19.04 -0.49
CA SER A 365 5.29 -19.47 0.83
C SER A 365 6.37 -19.40 1.89
N ALA A 366 7.63 -19.51 1.51
CA ALA A 366 8.79 -19.56 2.41
C ALA A 366 8.59 -20.54 3.60
N GLY A 367 8.02 -21.73 3.30
CA GLY A 367 7.80 -22.80 4.27
C GLY A 367 6.52 -22.72 5.10
N LEU A 368 5.61 -21.79 4.79
CA LEU A 368 4.30 -21.66 5.42
C LEU A 368 3.19 -21.60 4.36
N ASP A 369 1.99 -22.08 4.66
CA ASP A 369 0.89 -22.03 3.70
C ASP A 369 0.45 -20.59 3.44
N SER A 370 0.30 -20.24 2.17
CA SER A 370 -0.17 -18.94 1.68
C SER A 370 -1.35 -19.14 0.75
N ALA A 371 -2.37 -18.31 0.85
CA ALA A 371 -3.60 -18.55 0.09
C ALA A 371 -4.43 -17.29 -0.20
N LEU A 372 -5.44 -17.47 -1.07
CA LEU A 372 -6.49 -16.50 -1.35
C LEU A 372 -5.95 -15.21 -1.95
N TRP A 373 -5.04 -15.31 -2.91
CA TRP A 373 -4.47 -14.15 -3.57
C TRP A 373 -5.20 -13.79 -4.85
N THR A 374 -5.42 -12.49 -5.04
CA THR A 374 -6.03 -11.93 -6.25
C THR A 374 -5.08 -10.93 -6.89
N ILE A 375 -4.65 -11.22 -8.12
CA ILE A 375 -3.75 -10.38 -8.90
C ILE A 375 -4.47 -10.03 -10.21
N THR A 376 -5.00 -8.80 -10.30
CA THR A 376 -5.92 -8.44 -11.37
C THR A 376 -5.69 -7.05 -11.94
N GLY A 377 -5.82 -6.90 -13.27
CA GLY A 377 -5.79 -5.59 -13.94
C GLY A 377 -4.45 -4.87 -13.87
N ASN A 378 -3.35 -5.56 -13.53
CA ASN A 378 -2.04 -4.91 -13.44
C ASN A 378 -1.35 -4.83 -14.81
N ALA A 379 -0.56 -3.77 -14.99
CA ALA A 379 0.36 -3.59 -16.12
C ALA A 379 1.80 -3.86 -15.65
N VAL A 380 2.41 -4.97 -16.11
CA VAL A 380 3.70 -5.46 -15.59
C VAL A 380 4.70 -5.60 -16.73
N HIS A 381 5.64 -4.65 -16.84
CA HIS A 381 6.44 -4.51 -18.05
C HIS A 381 7.95 -4.39 -17.78
N GLN A 382 8.76 -4.91 -18.70
CA GLN A 382 10.21 -4.64 -18.78
C GLN A 382 10.95 -4.93 -17.47
N ASN A 383 10.55 -5.96 -16.73
CA ASN A 383 11.28 -6.40 -15.55
C ASN A 383 12.38 -7.39 -15.96
N GLY A 384 13.48 -7.40 -15.21
CA GLY A 384 14.69 -8.14 -15.61
C GLY A 384 14.55 -9.67 -15.57
N VAL A 385 13.56 -10.20 -14.85
CA VAL A 385 13.24 -11.62 -14.80
C VAL A 385 11.78 -11.80 -15.23
N SER A 386 10.91 -12.32 -14.40
CA SER A 386 9.51 -12.58 -14.78
C SER A 386 8.60 -11.39 -14.41
N GLY A 387 7.49 -11.26 -15.13
CA GLY A 387 6.47 -10.28 -14.78
C GLY A 387 5.85 -10.60 -13.43
N ILE A 388 5.20 -11.76 -13.33
CA ILE A 388 4.56 -12.27 -12.09
C ILE A 388 5.12 -13.66 -11.82
N ALA A 389 5.79 -13.86 -10.69
CA ALA A 389 6.48 -15.10 -10.36
C ALA A 389 5.96 -15.70 -9.05
N PHE A 390 5.51 -16.95 -9.12
CA PHE A 390 5.20 -17.80 -7.97
C PHE A 390 6.30 -18.86 -7.87
N LEU A 391 7.20 -18.68 -6.91
CA LEU A 391 8.39 -19.51 -6.78
C LEU A 391 8.46 -20.17 -5.41
N GLU A 392 8.41 -21.49 -5.38
CA GLU A 392 8.71 -22.28 -4.18
C GLU A 392 10.12 -22.83 -4.27
N GLN A 393 11.00 -22.35 -3.42
CA GLN A 393 12.43 -22.66 -3.42
C GLN A 393 12.89 -23.21 -2.09
N SER A 394 13.77 -24.22 -2.12
CA SER A 394 14.34 -24.87 -0.94
C SER A 394 15.16 -23.94 -0.03
N ASN A 395 15.66 -22.82 -0.56
CA ASN A 395 16.56 -21.91 0.16
C ASN A 395 15.89 -21.09 1.25
N TYR A 396 14.57 -21.07 1.32
CA TYR A 396 13.81 -20.30 2.30
C TYR A 396 13.27 -21.14 3.46
N GLY A 397 13.90 -22.28 3.76
CA GLY A 397 13.43 -23.18 4.82
C GLY A 397 12.11 -23.87 4.49
N SER A 398 11.83 -24.06 3.21
CA SER A 398 10.62 -24.72 2.72
C SER A 398 10.42 -26.09 3.37
N VAL A 399 9.28 -26.27 3.99
CA VAL A 399 8.89 -27.54 4.61
C VAL A 399 8.03 -28.31 3.60
N SER A 400 8.27 -29.62 3.47
CA SER A 400 7.42 -30.49 2.67
C SER A 400 5.95 -30.32 3.06
N ASN A 401 5.06 -30.28 2.06
CA ASN A 401 3.60 -30.05 2.21
C ASN A 401 3.15 -28.63 2.59
N LYS A 402 3.96 -27.61 2.34
CA LYS A 402 3.58 -26.20 2.45
C LYS A 402 3.68 -25.54 1.07
N GLY A 403 2.86 -24.53 0.81
CA GLY A 403 2.87 -23.88 -0.49
C GLY A 403 1.84 -22.78 -0.67
N ILE A 404 1.59 -22.45 -1.94
CA ILE A 404 0.67 -21.39 -2.34
C ILE A 404 -0.55 -22.03 -3.00
N PHE A 405 -1.75 -21.61 -2.62
CA PHE A 405 -2.98 -22.16 -3.18
C PHE A 405 -4.14 -21.15 -3.22
N ASN A 406 -5.15 -21.43 -4.04
CA ASN A 406 -6.32 -20.58 -4.27
C ASN A 406 -5.93 -19.19 -4.77
N VAL A 407 -5.24 -19.13 -5.92
CA VAL A 407 -4.75 -17.88 -6.51
C VAL A 407 -5.48 -17.58 -7.81
N ALA A 408 -5.96 -16.33 -7.95
CA ALA A 408 -6.51 -15.81 -9.19
C ALA A 408 -5.56 -14.78 -9.82
N VAL A 409 -5.14 -15.02 -11.04
CA VAL A 409 -4.33 -14.10 -11.86
C VAL A 409 -5.14 -13.75 -13.11
N THR A 410 -5.77 -12.57 -13.12
CA THR A 410 -6.80 -12.27 -14.11
C THR A 410 -6.68 -10.88 -14.73
N GLY A 411 -6.85 -10.79 -16.05
CA GLY A 411 -6.93 -9.49 -16.73
C GLY A 411 -5.67 -8.64 -16.67
N ASN A 412 -4.50 -9.21 -16.43
CA ASN A 412 -3.24 -8.46 -16.38
C ASN A 412 -2.65 -8.27 -17.79
N SER A 413 -1.99 -7.13 -18.01
CA SER A 413 -1.19 -6.83 -19.20
C SER A 413 0.29 -6.98 -18.87
N ILE A 414 0.97 -7.96 -19.45
CA ILE A 414 2.32 -8.35 -19.06
C ILE A 414 3.20 -8.39 -20.30
N SER A 415 4.31 -7.63 -20.33
CA SER A 415 5.11 -7.59 -21.56
C SER A 415 6.59 -7.28 -21.36
N GLY A 416 7.42 -7.79 -22.29
CA GLY A 416 8.83 -7.43 -22.40
C GLY A 416 9.67 -7.78 -21.17
N ASN A 417 9.29 -8.80 -20.38
CA ASN A 417 10.05 -9.23 -19.23
C ASN A 417 11.20 -10.15 -19.63
N GLY A 418 12.29 -10.14 -18.88
CA GLY A 418 13.54 -10.84 -19.19
C GLY A 418 13.45 -12.37 -19.09
N ARG A 419 12.36 -12.92 -18.60
CA ARG A 419 12.07 -14.36 -18.58
C ARG A 419 10.63 -14.62 -19.04
N SER A 420 9.73 -14.97 -18.16
CA SER A 420 8.34 -15.31 -18.50
C SER A 420 7.37 -14.23 -18.05
N GLY A 421 6.24 -14.11 -18.71
CA GLY A 421 5.19 -13.19 -18.28
C GLY A 421 4.62 -13.59 -16.93
N ILE A 422 4.05 -14.81 -16.84
CA ILE A 422 3.61 -15.44 -15.59
C ILE A 422 4.43 -16.71 -15.40
N GLN A 423 5.04 -16.88 -14.23
CA GLN A 423 5.87 -18.03 -13.91
C GLN A 423 5.38 -18.73 -12.65
N LEU A 424 5.14 -20.03 -12.75
CA LEU A 424 4.89 -20.94 -11.65
C LEU A 424 6.03 -21.97 -11.61
N ASN A 425 6.82 -21.97 -10.55
CA ASN A 425 7.94 -22.91 -10.43
C ASN A 425 8.05 -23.45 -9.00
N VAL A 426 8.20 -24.78 -8.90
CA VAL A 426 8.56 -25.47 -7.65
C VAL A 426 9.87 -26.20 -7.89
N ASP A 427 10.89 -25.83 -7.17
CA ASP A 427 12.24 -26.38 -7.32
C ASP A 427 12.36 -27.77 -6.66
N THR A 428 12.21 -27.88 -5.36
CA THR A 428 12.45 -29.14 -4.63
C THR A 428 11.37 -29.54 -3.65
N VAL A 429 10.74 -28.58 -2.98
CA VAL A 429 9.76 -28.80 -1.91
C VAL A 429 8.64 -27.78 -2.00
N GLY A 430 7.49 -28.09 -1.40
CA GLY A 430 6.31 -27.23 -1.42
C GLY A 430 5.36 -27.54 -2.59
N TYR A 431 4.33 -26.71 -2.76
CA TYR A 431 3.34 -26.88 -3.83
C TYR A 431 2.73 -25.56 -4.29
N LEU A 432 2.25 -25.57 -5.54
CA LEU A 432 1.40 -24.53 -6.14
C LEU A 432 0.11 -25.21 -6.63
N LYS A 433 -1.04 -24.89 -6.05
CA LYS A 433 -2.32 -25.57 -6.35
C LYS A 433 -3.49 -24.61 -6.47
N TYR A 434 -4.50 -25.01 -7.25
CA TYR A 434 -5.76 -24.27 -7.41
C TYR A 434 -5.53 -22.85 -7.96
N PHE A 435 -4.76 -22.74 -9.05
CA PHE A 435 -4.53 -21.47 -9.74
C PHE A 435 -5.54 -21.29 -10.87
N THR A 436 -6.15 -20.11 -10.92
CA THR A 436 -6.96 -19.65 -12.05
C THR A 436 -6.21 -18.51 -12.76
N ILE A 437 -5.74 -18.77 -13.98
CA ILE A 437 -4.98 -17.82 -14.81
C ILE A 437 -5.79 -17.54 -16.07
N THR A 438 -6.54 -16.44 -16.08
CA THR A 438 -7.52 -16.18 -17.14
C THR A 438 -7.55 -14.73 -17.60
N GLY A 439 -7.78 -14.53 -18.91
CA GLY A 439 -7.97 -13.21 -19.50
C GLY A 439 -6.74 -12.30 -19.46
N ASN A 440 -5.53 -12.84 -19.25
CA ASN A 440 -4.31 -12.05 -19.26
C ASN A 440 -3.79 -11.89 -20.70
N THR A 441 -3.17 -10.74 -20.97
CA THR A 441 -2.34 -10.53 -22.16
C THR A 441 -0.86 -10.66 -21.76
N SER A 442 -0.12 -11.59 -22.39
CA SER A 442 1.29 -11.82 -22.10
C SER A 442 2.10 -11.82 -23.38
N GLN A 443 2.90 -10.79 -23.66
CA GLN A 443 3.52 -10.56 -24.95
C GLN A 443 5.00 -10.18 -24.85
N GLY A 444 5.81 -10.68 -25.82
CA GLY A 444 7.20 -10.25 -26.01
C GLY A 444 8.11 -10.53 -24.82
N ASN A 445 7.79 -11.52 -23.99
CA ASN A 445 8.67 -11.96 -22.91
C ASN A 445 9.77 -12.88 -23.47
N VAL A 446 10.95 -12.89 -22.84
CA VAL A 446 12.12 -13.59 -23.39
C VAL A 446 11.93 -15.11 -23.44
N LEU A 447 11.22 -15.72 -22.49
CA LEU A 447 10.97 -17.16 -22.50
C LEU A 447 9.51 -17.48 -22.85
N ALA A 448 8.60 -17.45 -21.92
CA ALA A 448 7.23 -17.87 -22.14
C ALA A 448 6.20 -16.79 -21.77
N GLY A 449 5.03 -16.85 -22.39
CA GLY A 449 3.90 -16.06 -21.95
C GLY A 449 3.43 -16.50 -20.57
N ILE A 450 3.14 -17.81 -20.43
CA ILE A 450 2.82 -18.46 -19.16
C ILE A 450 3.70 -19.71 -19.05
N GLU A 451 4.47 -19.82 -17.98
CA GLU A 451 5.35 -20.92 -17.65
C GLU A 451 4.86 -21.63 -16.39
N ALA A 452 4.66 -22.92 -16.45
CA ALA A 452 4.45 -23.77 -15.28
C ALA A 452 5.48 -24.89 -15.32
N ASN A 453 6.37 -24.94 -14.33
CA ASN A 453 7.49 -25.86 -14.30
C ASN A 453 7.59 -26.54 -12.93
N THR A 454 7.85 -27.84 -12.94
CA THR A 454 8.26 -28.60 -11.78
C THR A 454 9.46 -29.46 -12.11
N THR A 455 10.55 -29.25 -11.44
CA THR A 455 11.75 -30.09 -11.54
C THR A 455 11.63 -31.38 -10.72
N ASN A 456 10.64 -31.38 -9.79
CA ASN A 456 10.41 -32.53 -8.92
C ASN A 456 9.53 -33.61 -9.60
N THR A 457 9.88 -34.85 -9.42
CA THR A 457 9.15 -36.01 -9.95
C THR A 457 7.90 -36.38 -9.13
N SER A 458 7.62 -35.72 -8.06
CA SER A 458 6.43 -35.95 -7.23
C SER A 458 5.16 -35.40 -7.89
N PRO A 459 4.08 -36.16 -8.04
CA PRO A 459 2.95 -35.83 -8.90
C PRO A 459 1.99 -34.77 -8.38
N ASN A 460 2.30 -33.97 -7.38
CA ASN A 460 1.35 -33.02 -6.79
C ASN A 460 1.93 -31.65 -6.41
N ILE A 461 3.04 -31.28 -7.02
CA ILE A 461 3.77 -30.06 -6.64
C ILE A 461 3.24 -28.82 -7.34
N VAL A 462 2.92 -28.94 -8.64
CA VAL A 462 2.11 -27.95 -9.35
C VAL A 462 0.87 -28.67 -9.85
N ALA A 463 -0.31 -28.30 -9.40
CA ALA A 463 -1.54 -29.03 -9.71
C ALA A 463 -2.76 -28.11 -9.77
N ASP A 464 -3.82 -28.61 -10.42
CA ASP A 464 -5.12 -27.96 -10.48
C ASP A 464 -5.04 -26.53 -11.06
N LEU A 465 -4.38 -26.41 -12.22
CA LEU A 465 -4.23 -25.15 -12.95
C LEU A 465 -5.36 -24.99 -13.98
N GLN A 466 -6.15 -23.96 -13.84
CA GLN A 466 -7.03 -23.49 -14.91
C GLN A 466 -6.35 -22.36 -15.67
N ILE A 467 -6.00 -22.61 -16.94
CA ILE A 467 -5.37 -21.63 -17.81
C ILE A 467 -6.25 -21.46 -19.04
N SER A 468 -7.00 -20.36 -19.13
CA SER A 468 -7.95 -20.16 -20.23
C SER A 468 -8.15 -18.70 -20.60
N GLY A 469 -8.50 -18.43 -21.86
CA GLY A 469 -8.81 -17.09 -22.33
C GLY A 469 -7.64 -16.10 -22.26
N ASN A 470 -6.40 -16.56 -22.11
CA ASN A 470 -5.23 -15.68 -22.13
C ASN A 470 -4.75 -15.44 -23.57
N LEU A 471 -4.33 -14.23 -23.86
CA LEU A 471 -3.69 -13.87 -25.12
C LEU A 471 -2.16 -13.85 -24.91
N CYS A 472 -1.48 -14.88 -25.38
CA CYS A 472 -0.03 -14.97 -25.32
C CYS A 472 0.53 -14.85 -26.75
N LEU A 473 1.37 -13.84 -27.01
CA LEU A 473 1.89 -13.52 -28.35
C LEU A 473 3.39 -13.20 -28.29
N ASP A 474 4.10 -13.56 -29.35
CA ASP A 474 5.49 -13.14 -29.61
C ASP A 474 6.45 -13.35 -28.43
N ASN A 475 6.23 -14.41 -27.61
CA ASN A 475 7.14 -14.78 -26.55
C ASN A 475 8.29 -15.65 -27.12
N GLY A 476 9.50 -15.44 -26.59
CA GLY A 476 10.72 -15.92 -27.25
C GLY A 476 10.86 -17.45 -27.39
N VAL A 477 10.36 -18.23 -26.41
CA VAL A 477 10.45 -19.70 -26.44
C VAL A 477 9.09 -20.33 -26.72
N ALA A 478 8.07 -19.93 -25.99
CA ALA A 478 6.71 -20.45 -26.14
C ALA A 478 5.67 -19.49 -25.60
N ASN A 479 4.45 -19.54 -26.16
CA ASN A 479 3.34 -18.83 -25.57
C ASN A 479 2.90 -19.47 -24.24
N TYR A 480 2.89 -20.81 -24.19
CA TYR A 480 2.65 -21.63 -23.02
C TYR A 480 3.75 -22.66 -22.85
N SER A 481 4.40 -22.74 -21.73
CA SER A 481 5.41 -23.72 -21.38
C SER A 481 5.00 -24.45 -20.11
N VAL A 482 4.60 -25.72 -20.25
CA VAL A 482 4.25 -26.61 -19.14
C VAL A 482 5.22 -27.76 -19.11
N ILE A 483 6.16 -27.73 -18.16
CA ILE A 483 7.27 -28.67 -18.05
C ILE A 483 7.08 -29.56 -16.82
N GLY A 484 7.29 -30.87 -16.97
CA GLY A 484 7.11 -31.85 -15.91
C GLY A 484 5.70 -32.43 -15.83
N ILE A 485 5.45 -33.26 -14.82
CA ILE A 485 4.15 -33.90 -14.58
C ILE A 485 3.30 -32.93 -13.75
N ILE A 486 2.43 -32.21 -14.43
CA ILE A 486 1.48 -31.30 -13.78
C ILE A 486 0.07 -31.86 -13.91
N PRO A 487 -0.51 -32.44 -12.86
CA PRO A 487 -1.90 -32.91 -12.88
C PRO A 487 -2.90 -31.80 -13.13
N ARG A 488 -3.96 -32.12 -13.86
CA ARG A 488 -5.14 -31.26 -14.01
C ARG A 488 -4.84 -29.84 -14.50
N VAL A 489 -4.14 -29.71 -15.62
CA VAL A 489 -4.01 -28.41 -16.33
C VAL A 489 -5.12 -28.33 -17.37
N GLU A 490 -5.92 -27.27 -17.28
CA GLU A 490 -7.05 -27.06 -18.17
C GLU A 490 -6.83 -25.84 -19.08
N GLY A 491 -7.46 -25.85 -20.26
CA GLY A 491 -7.55 -24.69 -21.14
C GLY A 491 -6.40 -24.47 -22.09
N ILE A 492 -5.34 -25.27 -22.05
CA ILE A 492 -4.22 -25.20 -22.99
C ILE A 492 -4.00 -26.54 -23.70
N SER A 493 -3.48 -26.48 -24.95
CA SER A 493 -3.08 -27.67 -25.70
C SER A 493 -1.73 -28.18 -25.21
N ARG A 494 -1.65 -29.48 -24.92
CA ARG A 494 -0.45 -30.17 -24.41
C ARG A 494 -0.07 -31.38 -25.29
N PRO A 495 1.18 -31.67 -25.43
CA PRO A 495 1.62 -32.89 -26.13
C PRO A 495 1.40 -34.15 -25.27
N PHE A 496 1.17 -35.26 -25.92
CA PHE A 496 1.26 -36.60 -25.34
C PHE A 496 1.80 -37.57 -26.37
N THR A 497 2.32 -38.72 -25.93
CA THR A 497 2.83 -39.75 -26.80
C THR A 497 1.84 -40.90 -26.86
N PRO A 498 1.09 -41.08 -27.95
CA PRO A 498 0.22 -42.23 -28.10
C PRO A 498 1.03 -43.52 -28.24
N THR A 499 0.44 -44.64 -27.86
CA THR A 499 1.00 -45.98 -28.02
C THR A 499 0.11 -46.83 -28.91
N ILE A 500 0.69 -47.65 -29.78
CA ILE A 500 -0.01 -48.64 -30.58
C ILE A 500 0.39 -50.02 -30.09
N THR A 501 -0.59 -50.83 -29.73
CA THR A 501 -0.37 -52.18 -29.20
C THR A 501 -1.44 -53.16 -29.73
N GLY A 502 -1.19 -54.46 -29.59
CA GLY A 502 -2.16 -55.51 -29.87
C GLY A 502 -2.95 -55.93 -28.64
N SER A 503 -4.21 -56.34 -28.83
CA SER A 503 -5.10 -56.76 -27.74
C SER A 503 -4.75 -58.15 -27.16
N VAL A 504 -4.11 -59.03 -27.93
CA VAL A 504 -3.69 -60.37 -27.51
C VAL A 504 -2.23 -60.35 -27.04
N THR A 505 -1.33 -59.85 -27.90
CA THR A 505 0.08 -59.61 -27.56
C THR A 505 0.35 -58.15 -27.79
N PRO A 506 0.69 -57.35 -26.75
CA PRO A 506 0.93 -55.91 -26.92
C PRO A 506 1.97 -55.61 -27.99
N GLY A 507 3.09 -56.29 -27.97
CA GLY A 507 4.19 -56.08 -28.92
C GLY A 507 4.84 -54.69 -28.84
N SER A 508 5.63 -54.37 -29.86
CA SER A 508 6.23 -53.05 -30.02
C SER A 508 6.19 -52.60 -31.47
N ALA A 509 6.00 -51.31 -31.69
CA ALA A 509 5.99 -50.64 -32.97
C ALA A 509 7.37 -50.06 -33.31
N THR A 510 7.80 -50.16 -34.57
CA THR A 510 8.89 -49.36 -35.11
C THR A 510 8.28 -48.13 -35.78
N TYR A 511 8.34 -46.99 -35.10
CA TYR A 511 7.74 -45.77 -35.58
C TYR A 511 8.62 -45.02 -36.59
N GLY A 512 7.98 -44.28 -37.48
CA GLY A 512 8.65 -43.36 -38.40
C GLY A 512 9.18 -42.10 -37.68
N VAL A 513 9.88 -41.26 -38.43
CA VAL A 513 10.39 -39.98 -37.95
C VAL A 513 9.21 -39.11 -37.51
N ASP A 514 9.33 -38.43 -36.35
CA ASP A 514 8.29 -37.58 -35.73
C ASP A 514 6.97 -38.31 -35.40
N SER A 515 7.01 -39.60 -35.21
CA SER A 515 5.86 -40.43 -34.82
C SER A 515 6.25 -41.38 -33.67
N PRO A 516 5.33 -41.69 -32.72
CA PRO A 516 3.96 -41.20 -32.60
C PRO A 516 3.89 -39.82 -31.90
N LYS A 517 2.89 -39.03 -32.24
CA LYS A 517 2.67 -37.72 -31.60
C LYS A 517 1.18 -37.47 -31.40
N GLY A 518 0.86 -36.76 -30.33
CA GLY A 518 -0.50 -36.32 -30.03
C GLY A 518 -0.50 -35.02 -29.28
N THR A 519 -1.62 -34.34 -29.35
CA THR A 519 -1.92 -33.18 -28.53
C THR A 519 -3.32 -33.33 -27.93
N TYR A 520 -3.49 -32.78 -26.75
CA TYR A 520 -4.79 -32.76 -26.06
C TYR A 520 -5.06 -31.42 -25.38
N GLN A 521 -6.32 -31.16 -25.14
CA GLN A 521 -6.79 -30.02 -24.32
C GLN A 521 -7.90 -30.52 -23.41
N LYS A 522 -7.77 -30.31 -22.10
CA LYS A 522 -8.84 -30.59 -21.11
C LYS A 522 -9.62 -29.31 -20.80
N VAL A 523 -10.94 -29.42 -20.82
CA VAL A 523 -11.88 -28.35 -20.42
C VAL A 523 -12.98 -28.99 -19.58
N GLY A 524 -13.00 -28.70 -18.29
CA GLY A 524 -13.87 -29.40 -17.35
C GLY A 524 -13.61 -30.91 -17.33
N ASN A 525 -14.64 -31.72 -17.54
CA ASN A 525 -14.53 -33.17 -17.63
C ASN A 525 -14.33 -33.69 -19.06
N VAL A 526 -14.09 -32.83 -20.07
CA VAL A 526 -13.92 -33.18 -21.45
C VAL A 526 -12.45 -33.07 -21.88
N VAL A 527 -11.90 -34.10 -22.47
CA VAL A 527 -10.58 -34.09 -23.09
C VAL A 527 -10.73 -34.16 -24.61
N TYR A 528 -10.39 -33.06 -25.28
CA TYR A 528 -10.24 -33.01 -26.74
C TYR A 528 -8.84 -33.46 -27.11
N TYR A 529 -8.70 -34.28 -28.14
CA TYR A 529 -7.40 -34.79 -28.57
C TYR A 529 -7.29 -34.90 -30.06
N GLN A 530 -6.05 -34.88 -30.54
CA GLN A 530 -5.64 -35.32 -31.87
C GLN A 530 -4.32 -36.08 -31.76
N LEU A 531 -4.20 -37.14 -32.55
CA LEU A 531 -2.99 -37.97 -32.58
C LEU A 531 -2.65 -38.45 -33.98
N GLU A 532 -1.38 -38.75 -34.17
CA GLU A 532 -0.83 -39.38 -35.36
C GLU A 532 0.14 -40.46 -34.93
N ALA A 533 0.02 -41.64 -35.53
CA ALA A 533 0.96 -42.74 -35.38
C ALA A 533 1.24 -43.40 -36.74
N ASN A 534 2.52 -43.45 -37.10
CA ASN A 534 3.01 -44.13 -38.32
C ASN A 534 4.04 -45.17 -37.90
N TRP A 535 3.80 -46.41 -38.25
CA TRP A 535 4.74 -47.50 -37.96
C TRP A 535 5.04 -48.33 -39.21
N SER A 536 6.29 -48.78 -39.34
CA SER A 536 6.79 -49.59 -40.41
C SER A 536 6.92 -51.08 -40.06
N ALA A 537 6.88 -51.44 -38.79
CA ALA A 537 6.83 -52.80 -38.28
C ALA A 537 6.13 -52.83 -36.91
N HIS A 538 5.42 -53.91 -36.61
CA HIS A 538 4.81 -54.18 -35.33
C HIS A 538 4.88 -55.69 -34.99
N THR A 539 5.20 -56.00 -33.71
CA THR A 539 5.32 -57.40 -33.25
C THR A 539 4.08 -57.86 -32.44
N GLY A 540 3.12 -57.00 -32.18
CA GLY A 540 1.89 -57.32 -31.49
C GLY A 540 0.88 -58.09 -32.33
N THR A 541 -0.13 -58.69 -31.69
CA THR A 541 -1.19 -59.47 -32.35
C THR A 541 -2.54 -59.15 -31.72
N GLY A 542 -3.60 -59.46 -32.48
CA GLY A 542 -4.98 -59.20 -32.07
C GLY A 542 -5.50 -57.87 -32.63
N ASP A 543 -6.44 -57.28 -31.92
CA ASP A 543 -7.05 -55.99 -32.32
C ASP A 543 -6.13 -54.83 -32.01
N LEU A 544 -6.25 -53.76 -32.77
CA LEU A 544 -5.47 -52.54 -32.59
C LEU A 544 -5.97 -51.75 -31.39
N VAL A 545 -5.09 -51.58 -30.43
CA VAL A 545 -5.31 -50.78 -29.23
C VAL A 545 -4.47 -49.49 -29.27
N VAL A 546 -5.10 -48.36 -29.12
CA VAL A 546 -4.49 -47.04 -29.02
C VAL A 546 -4.45 -46.62 -27.57
N GLY A 547 -3.28 -46.38 -27.03
CA GLY A 547 -3.09 -45.99 -25.61
C GLY A 547 -2.27 -44.74 -25.45
N GLY A 548 -1.84 -44.46 -24.22
CA GLY A 548 -1.05 -43.30 -23.87
C GLY A 548 -1.88 -42.03 -23.66
N PHE A 549 -3.20 -42.13 -23.54
CA PHE A 549 -4.06 -40.99 -23.25
C PHE A 549 -3.75 -40.42 -21.87
N PRO A 550 -3.78 -39.07 -21.73
CA PRO A 550 -3.30 -38.41 -20.53
C PRO A 550 -4.21 -38.58 -19.29
N TYR A 551 -5.48 -38.93 -19.50
CA TYR A 551 -6.47 -39.15 -18.45
C TYR A 551 -7.25 -40.44 -18.73
N ALA A 552 -7.65 -41.12 -17.68
CA ALA A 552 -8.54 -42.27 -17.81
C ALA A 552 -9.94 -41.81 -18.25
N ALA A 553 -10.58 -42.59 -19.09
CA ALA A 553 -11.95 -42.35 -19.52
C ALA A 553 -12.91 -42.57 -18.34
N ASN A 554 -13.93 -41.69 -18.18
CA ASN A 554 -14.92 -41.79 -17.12
C ASN A 554 -15.74 -43.09 -17.24
N ASN A 555 -16.05 -43.70 -16.11
CA ASN A 555 -16.84 -44.93 -16.05
C ASN A 555 -18.35 -44.70 -16.18
N SER A 556 -18.80 -43.48 -15.90
CA SER A 556 -20.23 -43.15 -15.76
C SER A 556 -20.84 -42.50 -17.01
N GLU A 557 -19.99 -41.99 -17.92
CA GLU A 557 -20.44 -41.26 -19.10
C GLU A 557 -20.22 -42.09 -20.39
N PRO A 558 -21.17 -42.03 -21.34
CA PRO A 558 -20.98 -42.61 -22.66
C PRO A 558 -19.75 -42.01 -23.34
N GLN A 559 -18.76 -42.81 -23.75
CA GLN A 559 -17.58 -42.31 -24.39
C GLN A 559 -17.84 -42.05 -25.88
N PRO A 560 -17.69 -40.81 -26.36
CA PRO A 560 -17.87 -40.51 -27.77
C PRO A 560 -16.72 -41.12 -28.61
N SER A 561 -17.00 -41.38 -29.88
CA SER A 561 -16.00 -41.90 -30.83
C SER A 561 -15.27 -40.77 -31.55
N GLY A 562 -13.96 -40.88 -31.69
CA GLY A 562 -13.15 -39.97 -32.48
C GLY A 562 -13.25 -40.23 -34.00
N TRP A 563 -12.99 -39.19 -34.80
CA TRP A 563 -12.81 -39.32 -36.24
C TRP A 563 -11.48 -39.99 -36.53
N VAL A 564 -11.53 -41.02 -37.41
CA VAL A 564 -10.35 -41.84 -37.77
C VAL A 564 -10.04 -41.70 -39.25
N TRP A 565 -8.79 -41.37 -39.56
CA TRP A 565 -8.19 -41.57 -40.89
C TRP A 565 -7.08 -42.61 -40.76
N ALA A 566 -7.09 -43.62 -41.66
CA ALA A 566 -6.09 -44.66 -41.63
C ALA A 566 -5.63 -45.01 -43.04
N ASN A 567 -4.35 -45.42 -43.16
CA ASN A 567 -3.78 -45.99 -44.36
C ASN A 567 -3.11 -47.31 -44.00
N SER A 568 -3.30 -48.33 -44.87
CA SER A 568 -2.82 -49.67 -44.67
C SER A 568 -3.42 -50.40 -43.44
N LEU A 569 -4.60 -49.99 -42.99
CA LEU A 569 -5.46 -50.71 -42.04
C LEU A 569 -6.75 -51.14 -42.75
N THR A 570 -7.23 -52.33 -42.44
CA THR A 570 -8.47 -52.86 -43.03
C THR A 570 -9.67 -52.29 -42.27
N ILE A 571 -10.18 -51.14 -42.72
CA ILE A 571 -11.40 -50.52 -42.23
C ILE A 571 -12.46 -50.59 -43.32
N THR A 572 -13.52 -51.40 -43.12
CA THR A 572 -14.57 -51.66 -44.12
C THR A 572 -15.75 -50.70 -44.03
N GLY A 573 -15.77 -49.80 -43.06
CA GLY A 573 -16.76 -48.78 -42.82
C GLY A 573 -16.15 -47.50 -42.23
N GLN A 574 -16.85 -46.86 -41.30
CA GLN A 574 -16.30 -45.71 -40.57
C GLN A 574 -15.39 -46.17 -39.43
N GLY A 575 -14.16 -45.64 -39.39
CA GLY A 575 -13.26 -45.88 -38.26
C GLY A 575 -13.75 -45.13 -37.01
N SER A 576 -13.69 -45.79 -35.86
CA SER A 576 -14.11 -45.26 -34.58
C SER A 576 -13.18 -45.77 -33.48
N LEU A 577 -12.71 -44.87 -32.60
CA LEU A 577 -11.96 -45.26 -31.40
C LEU A 577 -12.89 -45.32 -30.19
N GLY A 578 -13.05 -46.51 -29.63
CA GLY A 578 -13.78 -46.72 -28.38
C GLY A 578 -12.83 -46.76 -27.19
N LEU A 579 -12.84 -45.72 -26.35
CA LEU A 579 -12.05 -45.70 -25.11
C LEU A 579 -12.66 -46.62 -24.07
N VAL A 580 -11.82 -47.33 -23.33
CA VAL A 580 -12.25 -48.24 -22.26
C VAL A 580 -12.39 -47.48 -20.98
N ALA A 581 -13.57 -47.60 -20.36
CA ALA A 581 -13.85 -46.95 -19.07
C ALA A 581 -12.81 -47.29 -17.99
N GLY A 582 -12.34 -46.28 -17.28
CA GLY A 582 -11.27 -46.37 -16.27
C GLY A 582 -9.86 -46.58 -16.86
N GLN A 583 -9.70 -46.55 -18.18
CA GLN A 583 -8.40 -46.80 -18.86
C GLN A 583 -7.92 -45.56 -19.62
N THR A 584 -6.61 -45.52 -19.88
CA THR A 584 -5.94 -44.54 -20.77
C THR A 584 -5.70 -45.12 -22.16
N SER A 585 -6.56 -46.03 -22.58
CA SER A 585 -6.48 -46.72 -23.89
C SER A 585 -7.87 -47.07 -24.41
N GLY A 586 -7.94 -47.35 -25.70
CA GLY A 586 -9.15 -47.77 -26.39
C GLY A 586 -8.87 -48.66 -27.57
N THR A 587 -9.89 -49.38 -28.03
CA THR A 587 -9.82 -50.27 -29.22
C THR A 587 -10.33 -49.51 -30.45
N LEU A 588 -9.66 -49.68 -31.57
CA LEU A 588 -10.09 -49.18 -32.87
C LEU A 588 -11.15 -50.11 -33.46
N PHE A 589 -12.27 -49.54 -33.89
CA PHE A 589 -13.38 -50.27 -34.53
C PHE A 589 -13.60 -49.79 -35.97
N SER A 590 -14.02 -50.71 -36.80
CA SER A 590 -14.68 -50.45 -38.09
C SER A 590 -16.18 -50.59 -37.91
N VAL A 591 -16.94 -49.51 -38.16
CA VAL A 591 -18.41 -49.48 -38.05
C VAL A 591 -19.02 -49.51 -39.42
N ASN A 592 -19.73 -50.60 -39.73
CA ASN A 592 -20.41 -50.79 -41.01
C ASN A 592 -21.87 -51.19 -40.76
N ASN A 593 -22.81 -50.44 -41.37
CA ASN A 593 -24.26 -50.66 -41.21
C ASN A 593 -24.73 -50.85 -39.75
N GLY A 594 -24.16 -50.07 -38.81
CA GLY A 594 -24.51 -50.13 -37.39
C GLY A 594 -23.81 -51.25 -36.60
N THR A 595 -23.01 -52.11 -37.24
CA THR A 595 -22.22 -53.12 -36.56
C THR A 595 -20.77 -52.66 -36.39
N ALA A 596 -20.29 -52.64 -35.15
CA ALA A 596 -18.89 -52.34 -34.83
C ALA A 596 -18.08 -53.62 -34.72
N SER A 597 -16.98 -53.73 -35.47
CA SER A 597 -16.02 -54.84 -35.40
C SER A 597 -14.63 -54.29 -35.10
N PRO A 598 -13.87 -54.89 -34.18
CA PRO A 598 -12.51 -54.47 -33.90
C PRO A 598 -11.64 -54.53 -35.15
N VAL A 599 -10.75 -53.56 -35.32
CA VAL A 599 -9.77 -53.52 -36.42
C VAL A 599 -8.53 -54.30 -36.00
N ALA A 600 -8.14 -55.30 -36.80
CA ALA A 600 -6.93 -56.05 -36.52
C ALA A 600 -5.69 -55.15 -36.60
N LEU A 601 -4.69 -55.45 -35.79
CA LEU A 601 -3.42 -54.76 -35.81
C LEU A 601 -2.59 -55.23 -37.01
N ASP A 602 -2.27 -54.31 -37.93
CA ASP A 602 -1.41 -54.59 -39.09
C ASP A 602 0.07 -54.35 -38.76
N THR A 603 0.95 -55.04 -39.43
CA THR A 603 2.40 -54.96 -39.23
C THR A 603 2.97 -53.59 -39.60
N ALA A 604 2.35 -52.85 -40.52
CA ALA A 604 2.73 -51.49 -40.89
C ALA A 604 1.50 -50.68 -41.29
N ALA A 605 1.33 -49.50 -40.73
CA ALA A 605 0.21 -48.62 -41.06
C ALA A 605 0.45 -47.16 -40.61
N SER A 606 -0.47 -46.30 -41.04
CA SER A 606 -0.58 -44.90 -40.58
C SER A 606 -1.98 -44.67 -40.03
N LEU A 607 -2.06 -43.95 -38.91
CA LEU A 607 -3.29 -43.65 -38.20
C LEU A 607 -3.30 -42.21 -37.74
N ARG A 608 -4.40 -41.50 -37.99
CA ARG A 608 -4.70 -40.20 -37.41
C ARG A 608 -6.08 -40.24 -36.79
N ILE A 609 -6.18 -39.75 -35.56
CA ILE A 609 -7.45 -39.68 -34.83
C ILE A 609 -7.60 -38.30 -34.22
N ASN A 610 -8.78 -37.72 -34.30
CA ASN A 610 -9.21 -36.57 -33.53
C ASN A 610 -10.57 -36.84 -32.90
N GLY A 611 -10.73 -36.41 -31.69
CA GLY A 611 -11.96 -36.63 -30.93
C GLY A 611 -11.95 -36.00 -29.57
N PHE A 612 -12.89 -36.42 -28.76
CA PHE A 612 -12.95 -36.06 -27.36
C PHE A 612 -13.45 -37.24 -26.53
N TYR A 613 -13.20 -37.19 -25.23
CA TYR A 613 -13.72 -38.17 -24.29
C TYR A 613 -13.96 -37.50 -22.94
N PHE A 614 -14.81 -38.12 -22.11
CA PHE A 614 -15.07 -37.68 -20.76
C PHE A 614 -14.10 -38.33 -19.77
N THR A 615 -13.64 -37.55 -18.80
CA THR A 615 -12.79 -37.98 -17.68
C THR A 615 -13.43 -37.53 -16.36
N GLU A 616 -12.89 -37.99 -15.26
CA GLU A 616 -13.31 -37.54 -13.93
C GLU A 616 -12.84 -36.13 -13.61
#